data_5f0e18d856b374a169578ba17a169d94
#
_entry.id   5f0e18d856b374a169578ba17a169d94
#
_cell.length_a   1.000
_cell.length_b   1.000
_cell.length_c   1.000
_cell.angle_alpha   90.00
_cell.angle_beta   90.00
_cell.angle_gamma   90.00
#
_symmetry.space_group_name_H-M   'P 1'
#
loop_
_entity.id
_entity.type
_entity.pdbx_description
1 polymer ?
#
loop_
_entity_poly.entity_id
_entity_poly.type
_entity_poly.pdbx_seq_one_letter_code
_entity_poly.pdbx_strand_id
1 'polypeptide(L)'
;MKSIDQVNLGEKDRQAIDEAVQLLYQSFSIEQIILYGSKARGMDDTESDIDLLLLTSEELDWKGRNAITDALYDIQLTHGVVISTLVLPIHEWTQGRYTVLPIHDEIERYGVAA
;
A
#
# COMPACT_ATOMS: atom_id res chain seq x y z
N MET A 1 -8.39 -12.15 4.19
CA MET A 1 -8.12 -11.06 3.25
C MET A 1 -7.78 -11.63 1.89
N LYS A 2 -8.33 -11.08 0.83
CA LYS A 2 -8.01 -11.52 -0.53
C LYS A 2 -6.54 -11.26 -0.85
N SER A 3 -5.99 -12.03 -1.79
CA SER A 3 -4.67 -11.73 -2.33
C SER A 3 -4.79 -10.87 -3.59
N ILE A 4 -3.70 -10.20 -3.95
CA ILE A 4 -3.65 -9.31 -5.12
C ILE A 4 -4.01 -10.06 -6.41
N ASP A 5 -3.74 -11.36 -6.48
CA ASP A 5 -4.03 -12.17 -7.66
C ASP A 5 -5.52 -12.37 -7.90
N GLN A 6 -6.35 -12.12 -6.90
CA GLN A 6 -7.80 -12.26 -6.97
C GLN A 6 -8.51 -10.96 -7.38
N VAL A 7 -7.76 -9.89 -7.59
CA VAL A 7 -8.31 -8.58 -7.94
C VAL A 7 -8.10 -8.31 -9.43
N ASN A 8 -9.12 -7.80 -10.06
CA ASN A 8 -9.04 -7.44 -11.48
C ASN A 8 -8.43 -6.04 -11.62
N LEU A 9 -7.13 -6.01 -11.89
CA LEU A 9 -6.38 -4.77 -12.09
C LEU A 9 -5.93 -4.66 -13.54
N GLY A 10 -5.84 -3.42 -14.04
CA GLY A 10 -5.22 -3.17 -15.33
C GLY A 10 -3.74 -3.55 -15.32
N GLU A 11 -3.19 -3.82 -16.49
CA GLU A 11 -1.80 -4.26 -16.64
C GLU A 11 -0.81 -3.25 -16.04
N LYS A 12 -1.01 -1.97 -16.31
CA LYS A 12 -0.17 -0.89 -15.82
C LYS A 12 -0.14 -0.86 -14.29
N ASP A 13 -1.31 -0.94 -13.66
CA ASP A 13 -1.42 -0.92 -12.20
C ASP A 13 -0.79 -2.16 -11.58
N ARG A 14 -1.01 -3.31 -12.18
CA ARG A 14 -0.43 -4.56 -11.68
C ARG A 14 1.09 -4.54 -11.73
N GLN A 15 1.67 -4.07 -12.83
CA GLN A 15 3.12 -3.96 -12.95
C GLN A 15 3.70 -3.00 -11.94
N ALA A 16 3.07 -1.83 -11.77
CA ALA A 16 3.52 -0.84 -10.80
C ALA A 16 3.46 -1.39 -9.36
N ILE A 17 2.38 -2.07 -9.01
CA ILE A 17 2.23 -2.67 -7.68
C ILE A 17 3.28 -3.77 -7.46
N ASP A 18 3.49 -4.65 -8.43
CA ASP A 18 4.49 -5.70 -8.31
C ASP A 18 5.90 -5.14 -8.05
N GLU A 19 6.29 -4.12 -8.80
CA GLU A 19 7.59 -3.48 -8.60
C GLU A 19 7.69 -2.78 -7.25
N ALA A 20 6.63 -2.07 -6.86
CA ALA A 20 6.60 -1.38 -5.57
C ALA A 20 6.72 -2.37 -4.41
N VAL A 21 5.98 -3.46 -4.46
CA VAL A 21 5.99 -4.48 -3.41
C VAL A 21 7.38 -5.10 -3.26
N GLN A 22 8.00 -5.47 -4.38
CA GLN A 22 9.35 -6.05 -4.35
C GLN A 22 10.36 -5.07 -3.77
N LEU A 23 10.33 -3.82 -4.24
CA LEU A 23 11.25 -2.80 -3.77
C LEU A 23 11.09 -2.53 -2.28
N LEU A 24 9.85 -2.40 -1.82
CA LEU A 24 9.56 -2.08 -0.43
C LEU A 24 10.00 -3.19 0.53
N TYR A 25 9.72 -4.44 0.18
CA TYR A 25 10.15 -5.56 1.03
C TYR A 25 11.67 -5.74 1.04
N GLN A 26 12.34 -5.45 -0.07
CA GLN A 26 13.80 -5.60 -0.16
C GLN A 26 14.55 -4.49 0.57
N SER A 27 14.00 -3.27 0.59
CA SER A 27 14.74 -2.08 1.02
C SER A 27 14.32 -1.54 2.38
N PHE A 28 13.20 -2.00 2.92
CA PHE A 28 12.65 -1.47 4.18
C PHE A 28 12.14 -2.61 5.07
N SER A 29 11.99 -2.34 6.37
CA SER A 29 11.48 -3.31 7.34
C SER A 29 9.96 -3.35 7.29
N ILE A 30 9.42 -3.87 6.20
CA ILE A 30 7.98 -3.97 5.96
C ILE A 30 7.49 -5.36 6.40
N GLU A 31 6.47 -5.39 7.25
CA GLU A 31 5.82 -6.62 7.69
C GLU A 31 4.69 -7.02 6.75
N GLN A 32 3.93 -6.04 6.26
CA GLN A 32 2.78 -6.33 5.41
C GLN A 32 2.47 -5.12 4.53
N ILE A 33 2.03 -5.38 3.30
CA ILE A 33 1.53 -4.38 2.37
C ILE A 33 0.11 -4.75 1.99
N ILE A 34 -0.81 -3.80 2.12
CA ILE A 34 -2.22 -4.00 1.80
C ILE A 34 -2.66 -2.94 0.78
N LEU A 35 -3.21 -3.40 -0.34
CA LEU A 35 -3.90 -2.52 -1.29
C LEU A 35 -5.30 -2.23 -0.77
N TYR A 36 -5.69 -0.97 -0.72
CA TYR A 36 -7.03 -0.58 -0.30
C TYR A 36 -7.62 0.46 -1.24
N GLY A 37 -8.77 1.00 -0.88
CA GLY A 37 -9.44 2.00 -1.70
C GLY A 37 -10.13 1.42 -2.92
N SER A 38 -10.39 2.27 -3.92
CA SER A 38 -11.22 1.90 -5.07
C SER A 38 -10.62 0.78 -5.92
N LYS A 39 -9.31 0.74 -6.09
CA LYS A 39 -8.66 -0.31 -6.87
C LYS A 39 -8.78 -1.68 -6.22
N ALA A 40 -8.73 -1.74 -4.89
CA ALA A 40 -8.92 -3.00 -4.16
C ALA A 40 -10.35 -3.53 -4.29
N ARG A 41 -11.31 -2.63 -4.47
CA ARG A 41 -12.73 -2.98 -4.55
C ARG A 41 -13.23 -3.17 -5.99
N GLY A 42 -12.36 -3.01 -6.98
CA GLY A 42 -12.73 -3.12 -8.38
C GLY A 42 -13.65 -2.00 -8.87
N MET A 43 -13.65 -0.86 -8.21
CA MET A 43 -14.53 0.29 -8.49
C MET A 43 -13.77 1.48 -9.04
N ASP A 44 -12.54 1.25 -9.47
CA ASP A 44 -11.67 2.30 -9.95
C ASP A 44 -11.92 2.64 -11.42
N ASP A 45 -11.45 3.81 -11.80
CA ASP A 45 -11.15 4.12 -13.19
C ASP A 45 -9.63 4.13 -13.39
N THR A 46 -9.17 4.40 -14.63
CA THR A 46 -7.74 4.39 -14.93
C THR A 46 -6.99 5.55 -14.30
N GLU A 47 -7.70 6.56 -13.79
CA GLU A 47 -7.11 7.74 -13.19
C GLU A 47 -7.02 7.69 -11.67
N SER A 48 -7.63 6.69 -11.03
CA SER A 48 -7.59 6.62 -9.57
C SER A 48 -6.22 6.20 -9.05
N ASP A 49 -5.89 6.66 -7.83
CA ASP A 49 -4.63 6.37 -7.17
C ASP A 49 -4.56 4.90 -6.74
N ILE A 50 -3.34 4.39 -6.64
CA ILE A 50 -3.05 3.12 -5.99
C ILE A 50 -2.81 3.43 -4.52
N ASP A 51 -3.68 2.95 -3.64
CA ASP A 51 -3.58 3.20 -2.20
C ASP A 51 -2.98 2.00 -1.48
N LEU A 52 -1.81 2.18 -0.88
CA LEU A 52 -1.10 1.12 -0.17
C LEU A 52 -0.96 1.45 1.31
N LEU A 53 -1.35 0.50 2.16
CA LEU A 53 -1.03 0.54 3.58
C LEU A 53 0.27 -0.25 3.78
N LEU A 54 1.27 0.41 4.35
CA LEU A 54 2.58 -0.19 4.63
C LEU A 54 2.70 -0.36 6.14
N LEU A 55 2.68 -1.60 6.60
CA LEU A 55 2.84 -1.92 8.02
C LEU A 55 4.29 -2.28 8.27
N THR A 56 4.97 -1.48 9.07
CA THR A 56 6.39 -1.63 9.35
C THR A 56 6.61 -2.38 10.67
N SER A 57 7.78 -3.01 10.81
CA SER A 57 8.17 -3.66 12.06
C SER A 57 8.30 -2.64 13.18
N GLU A 58 8.87 -1.48 12.88
CA GLU A 58 9.12 -0.41 13.82
C GLU A 58 8.63 0.91 13.26
N GLU A 59 8.40 1.89 14.13
CA GLU A 59 8.04 3.23 13.69
C GLU A 59 9.20 3.86 12.90
N LEU A 60 8.88 4.45 11.76
CA LEU A 60 9.83 5.15 10.94
C LEU A 60 9.83 6.65 11.29
N ASP A 61 11.02 7.23 11.34
CA ASP A 61 11.16 8.69 11.43
C ASP A 61 10.89 9.33 10.06
N TRP A 62 11.02 10.66 10.01
CA TRP A 62 10.77 11.38 8.75
C TRP A 62 11.75 10.97 7.63
N LYS A 63 12.99 10.58 7.98
CA LYS A 63 13.97 10.12 7.00
C LYS A 63 13.55 8.81 6.37
N GLY A 64 13.08 7.88 7.19
CA GLY A 64 12.57 6.59 6.70
C GLY A 64 11.35 6.77 5.82
N ARG A 65 10.44 7.64 6.20
CA ARG A 65 9.23 7.93 5.41
C ARG A 65 9.59 8.59 4.07
N ASN A 66 10.50 9.54 4.08
CA ASN A 66 10.97 10.18 2.84
C ASN A 66 11.70 9.19 1.93
N ALA A 67 12.46 8.26 2.50
CA ALA A 67 13.13 7.23 1.71
C ALA A 67 12.13 6.34 0.97
N ILE A 68 10.99 6.02 1.59
CA ILE A 68 9.91 5.28 0.92
C ILE A 68 9.33 6.11 -0.24
N THR A 69 9.03 7.37 0.00
CA THR A 69 8.50 8.27 -1.03
C THR A 69 9.45 8.36 -2.21
N ASP A 70 10.74 8.54 -1.94
CA ASP A 70 11.76 8.64 -2.98
C ASP A 70 11.90 7.34 -3.77
N ALA A 71 11.84 6.20 -3.07
CA ALA A 71 11.95 4.90 -3.72
C ALA A 71 10.79 4.63 -4.69
N LEU A 72 9.60 5.11 -4.36
CA LEU A 72 8.42 4.91 -5.21
C LEU A 72 8.32 5.91 -6.37
N TYR A 73 9.10 6.97 -6.33
CA TYR A 73 9.02 8.05 -7.34
C TYR A 73 9.28 7.54 -8.75
N ASP A 74 10.35 6.77 -8.93
CA ASP A 74 10.72 6.25 -10.26
C ASP A 74 9.65 5.29 -10.80
N ILE A 75 9.07 4.48 -9.94
CA ILE A 75 7.99 3.55 -10.33
C ILE A 75 6.77 4.33 -10.82
N GLN A 76 6.40 5.39 -10.13
CA GLN A 76 5.29 6.24 -10.53
C GLN A 76 5.53 6.88 -11.89
N LEU A 77 6.74 7.39 -12.12
CA LEU A 77 7.10 7.98 -13.40
C LEU A 77 7.11 6.95 -14.53
N THR A 78 7.71 5.79 -14.27
CA THR A 78 7.86 4.75 -15.29
C THR A 78 6.49 4.23 -15.76
N HIS A 79 5.56 4.04 -14.85
CA HIS A 79 4.26 3.43 -15.15
C HIS A 79 3.13 4.45 -15.34
N GLY A 80 3.39 5.73 -15.09
CA GLY A 80 2.36 6.75 -15.21
C GLY A 80 1.22 6.58 -14.22
N VAL A 81 1.54 6.23 -12.97
CA VAL A 81 0.57 6.01 -11.89
C VAL A 81 0.89 6.90 -10.70
N VAL A 82 -0.09 7.09 -9.82
CA VAL A 82 0.10 7.73 -8.52
C VAL A 82 -0.06 6.68 -7.44
N ILE A 83 0.93 6.55 -6.56
CA ILE A 83 0.90 5.63 -5.43
C ILE A 83 0.82 6.46 -4.15
N SER A 84 -0.30 6.35 -3.42
CA SER A 84 -0.48 6.97 -2.12
C SER A 84 -0.18 5.94 -1.05
N THR A 85 0.58 6.32 -0.02
CA THR A 85 0.94 5.39 1.05
C THR A 85 0.48 5.90 2.40
N LEU A 86 0.02 4.97 3.23
CA LEU A 86 -0.19 5.16 4.65
C LEU A 86 0.81 4.23 5.35
N VAL A 87 1.75 4.83 6.10
CA VAL A 87 2.87 4.08 6.70
C VAL A 87 2.75 4.14 8.21
N LEU A 88 2.64 2.99 8.86
CA LEU A 88 2.59 2.92 10.32
C LEU A 88 3.14 1.59 10.83
N PRO A 89 3.61 1.56 12.10
CA PRO A 89 4.07 0.29 12.67
C PRO A 89 2.90 -0.67 12.86
N ILE A 90 3.18 -1.95 12.65
CA ILE A 90 2.14 -2.98 12.69
C ILE A 90 1.40 -3.03 14.02
N HIS A 91 2.08 -2.77 15.13
CA HIS A 91 1.41 -2.78 16.44
C HIS A 91 0.38 -1.66 16.60
N GLU A 92 0.60 -0.51 15.95
CA GLU A 92 -0.39 0.58 15.95
C GLU A 92 -1.64 0.19 15.16
N TRP A 93 -1.47 -0.61 14.11
CA TRP A 93 -2.58 -1.08 13.31
C TRP A 93 -3.39 -2.16 14.03
N THR A 94 -2.72 -3.12 14.65
CA THR A 94 -3.38 -4.30 15.24
C THR A 94 -3.89 -4.08 16.65
N GLN A 95 -3.23 -3.23 17.46
CA GLN A 95 -3.51 -3.06 18.88
C GLN A 95 -3.58 -1.60 19.32
N GLY A 96 -3.24 -0.66 18.45
CA GLY A 96 -3.14 0.74 18.77
C GLY A 96 -4.40 1.54 18.48
N ARG A 97 -4.23 2.85 18.43
CA ARG A 97 -5.32 3.82 18.24
C ARG A 97 -6.03 3.71 16.89
N TYR A 98 -5.38 3.12 15.90
CA TYR A 98 -5.99 2.97 14.56
C TYR A 98 -7.16 1.99 14.55
N THR A 99 -7.23 1.08 15.54
CA THR A 99 -8.28 0.04 15.59
C THR A 99 -9.69 0.61 15.70
N VAL A 100 -9.85 1.85 16.17
CA VAL A 100 -11.16 2.49 16.34
C VAL A 100 -11.52 3.43 15.20
N LEU A 101 -10.63 3.59 14.21
CA LEU A 101 -10.88 4.51 13.09
C LEU A 101 -11.67 3.82 11.98
N PRO A 102 -12.55 4.54 11.29
CA PRO A 102 -13.31 3.97 10.17
C PRO A 102 -12.42 3.36 9.07
N ILE A 103 -11.26 3.95 8.80
CA ILE A 103 -10.34 3.43 7.80
C ILE A 103 -9.83 2.04 8.15
N HIS A 104 -9.66 1.75 9.44
CA HIS A 104 -9.25 0.43 9.90
C HIS A 104 -10.28 -0.63 9.50
N ASP A 105 -11.55 -0.37 9.80
CA ASP A 105 -12.63 -1.28 9.46
C ASP A 105 -12.76 -1.48 7.95
N GLU A 106 -12.65 -0.41 7.17
CA GLU A 106 -12.72 -0.48 5.73
C GLU A 106 -11.60 -1.34 5.15
N ILE A 107 -10.36 -1.13 5.60
CA ILE A 107 -9.22 -1.89 5.10
C ILE A 107 -9.30 -3.36 5.52
N GLU A 108 -9.72 -3.64 6.76
CA GLU A 108 -9.88 -5.02 7.21
C GLU A 108 -10.95 -5.76 6.41
N ARG A 109 -12.00 -5.08 5.97
CA ARG A 109 -13.08 -5.69 5.19
C ARG A 109 -12.74 -5.85 3.71
N TYR A 110 -12.14 -4.84 3.10
CA TYR A 110 -12.01 -4.75 1.64
C TYR A 110 -10.56 -4.72 1.17
N GLY A 111 -9.60 -4.65 2.07
CA GLY A 111 -8.20 -4.63 1.73
C GLY A 111 -7.75 -5.93 1.09
N VAL A 112 -6.68 -5.83 0.32
CA VAL A 112 -6.12 -6.94 -0.45
C VAL A 112 -4.63 -7.07 -0.12
N ALA A 113 -4.20 -8.28 0.25
CA ALA A 113 -2.79 -8.53 0.52
C ALA A 113 -1.98 -8.43 -0.78
N ALA A 114 -1.05 -7.51 -0.80
CA ALA A 114 -0.23 -7.24 -1.98
C ALA A 114 1.12 -7.96 -1.93
#